data_bef13e52ef81e5ac578161dfcba1017d
#
_entry.id   bef13e52ef81e5ac578161dfcba1017d
#
_cell.length_a   1.000
_cell.length_b   1.000
_cell.length_c   1.000
_cell.angle_alpha   90.00
_cell.angle_beta   90.00
_cell.angle_gamma   90.00
#
_symmetry.space_group_name_H-M   'P 1'
#
loop_
_entity.id
_entity.type
_entity.pdbx_description
1 polymer ?
#
loop_
_entity_poly.entity_id
_entity_poly.type
_entity_poly.pdbx_seq_one_letter_code
_entity_poly.pdbx_strand_id
1 'polypeptide(L)'
;HLRTSDNYGLFDVSPLGELHVDGKDAIPFINSLTTNNVKNLIDGQAHYSALTYENGTVVDDLLVYRFNEEKLFLVVNAGTQEKDWDWIQSHRGNYDVDLRHASVEYCQIAIQGPKATGILQTLTDTKLENIKYYHFTNGEVDGVPSIISRTGYTGEDGFEVYADAARAEQLWNKMLEIGNYGEDDGILPCGLAARNTLRLESAMSLYGHEISDEITPLEASLGWICKLKSDFIGRDALKQQKADGLKRKLIGFEMRDRGIARDEFDIYINDEKVGVVTSGSHAPYLKKAIGLGFVPAEFANVGQEIKIDVRGKHLAAEIVPTPFYKRKKS
;
A
#
# COMPACT_ATOMS: atom_id res chain seq x y z
N HIS A 1 5.99 12.35 -10.49
CA HIS A 1 5.33 12.67 -9.22
C HIS A 1 4.34 13.83 -9.38
N LEU A 2 4.81 15.07 -9.63
CA LEU A 2 3.95 16.27 -9.70
C LEU A 2 2.78 16.09 -10.67
N ARG A 3 3.03 15.48 -11.84
CA ARG A 3 1.96 15.19 -12.80
C ARG A 3 0.85 14.32 -12.20
N THR A 4 1.19 13.32 -11.40
CA THR A 4 0.21 12.47 -10.72
C THR A 4 -0.60 13.27 -9.70
N SER A 5 0.04 14.15 -8.93
CA SER A 5 -0.65 14.96 -7.92
C SER A 5 -1.52 16.08 -8.51
N ASP A 6 -1.13 16.67 -9.65
CA ASP A 6 -1.83 17.80 -10.26
C ASP A 6 -2.86 17.36 -11.33
N ASN A 7 -2.58 16.28 -12.05
CA ASN A 7 -3.38 15.79 -13.17
C ASN A 7 -3.60 14.27 -13.10
N TYR A 8 -2.69 13.48 -13.71
CA TYR A 8 -2.72 12.03 -13.73
C TYR A 8 -1.40 11.43 -14.17
N GLY A 9 -1.03 10.30 -13.57
CA GLY A 9 0.12 9.48 -13.95
C GLY A 9 -0.28 8.05 -14.23
N LEU A 10 0.48 7.37 -15.05
CA LEU A 10 0.30 5.98 -15.42
C LEU A 10 1.44 5.14 -14.87
N PHE A 11 1.12 4.06 -14.17
CA PHE A 11 2.09 3.18 -13.54
C PHE A 11 1.87 1.76 -14.04
N ASP A 12 2.92 1.12 -14.52
CA ASP A 12 2.95 -0.33 -14.68
C ASP A 12 3.30 -0.94 -13.31
N VAL A 13 2.34 -1.64 -12.74
CA VAL A 13 2.48 -2.35 -11.47
C VAL A 13 2.23 -3.85 -11.63
N SER A 14 2.30 -4.35 -12.87
CA SER A 14 2.18 -5.77 -13.21
C SER A 14 3.15 -6.72 -12.48
N PRO A 15 4.29 -6.27 -11.92
CA PRO A 15 5.10 -7.12 -11.07
C PRO A 15 4.49 -7.50 -9.72
N LEU A 16 3.36 -6.89 -9.30
CA LEU A 16 2.62 -7.33 -8.12
C LEU A 16 2.07 -8.76 -8.33
N GLY A 17 1.75 -9.44 -7.23
CA GLY A 17 1.26 -10.82 -7.29
C GLY A 17 -0.26 -10.88 -7.17
N GLU A 18 -0.88 -11.72 -8.00
CA GLU A 18 -2.32 -11.99 -7.99
C GLU A 18 -2.58 -13.44 -7.65
N LEU A 19 -3.36 -13.65 -6.57
CA LEU A 19 -3.71 -14.97 -6.07
C LEU A 19 -5.23 -15.13 -6.06
N HIS A 20 -5.74 -16.25 -6.56
CA HIS A 20 -7.14 -16.62 -6.43
C HIS A 20 -7.33 -17.60 -5.28
N VAL A 21 -8.42 -17.40 -4.54
CA VAL A 21 -8.88 -18.29 -3.48
C VAL A 21 -10.35 -18.56 -3.75
N ASP A 22 -10.63 -19.72 -4.29
CA ASP A 22 -11.97 -20.15 -4.71
C ASP A 22 -12.44 -21.32 -3.81
N GLY A 23 -13.68 -21.34 -3.39
CA GLY A 23 -14.28 -22.44 -2.62
C GLY A 23 -15.13 -21.94 -1.45
N LYS A 24 -15.95 -22.86 -0.90
CA LYS A 24 -16.92 -22.54 0.17
C LYS A 24 -16.26 -22.02 1.46
N ASP A 25 -14.98 -22.33 1.66
CA ASP A 25 -14.22 -21.89 2.82
C ASP A 25 -13.26 -20.73 2.51
N ALA A 26 -13.39 -20.04 1.36
CA ALA A 26 -12.51 -18.93 0.97
C ALA A 26 -12.48 -17.80 2.03
N ILE A 27 -13.66 -17.33 2.47
CA ILE A 27 -13.76 -16.28 3.49
C ILE A 27 -13.19 -16.73 4.85
N PRO A 28 -13.62 -17.84 5.47
CA PRO A 28 -13.07 -18.26 6.75
C PRO A 28 -11.57 -18.56 6.68
N PHE A 29 -11.08 -19.11 5.57
CA PHE A 29 -9.66 -19.37 5.37
C PHE A 29 -8.84 -18.07 5.37
N ILE A 30 -9.11 -17.14 4.48
CA ILE A 30 -8.35 -15.87 4.40
C ILE A 30 -8.55 -15.02 5.65
N ASN A 31 -9.73 -15.07 6.27
CA ASN A 31 -9.96 -14.41 7.55
C ASN A 31 -9.08 -14.96 8.69
N SER A 32 -8.71 -16.23 8.64
CA SER A 32 -7.80 -16.84 9.64
C SER A 32 -6.35 -16.42 9.47
N LEU A 33 -5.97 -15.94 8.29
CA LEU A 33 -4.60 -15.53 7.95
C LEU A 33 -4.38 -14.02 8.06
N THR A 34 -5.44 -13.21 7.94
CA THR A 34 -5.32 -11.77 7.75
C THR A 34 -5.86 -10.96 8.93
N THR A 35 -5.20 -9.88 9.27
CA THR A 35 -5.49 -9.02 10.42
C THR A 35 -6.82 -8.28 10.32
N ASN A 36 -7.28 -7.97 9.10
CA ASN A 36 -8.55 -7.32 8.86
C ASN A 36 -9.66 -8.36 8.69
N ASN A 37 -10.90 -8.01 9.05
CA ASN A 37 -12.01 -8.96 9.05
C ASN A 37 -12.62 -9.11 7.65
N VAL A 38 -12.26 -10.18 6.95
CA VAL A 38 -12.76 -10.50 5.60
C VAL A 38 -14.27 -10.72 5.57
N LYS A 39 -14.85 -11.22 6.68
CA LYS A 39 -16.31 -11.45 6.81
C LYS A 39 -17.13 -10.17 6.71
N ASN A 40 -16.51 -9.01 6.95
CA ASN A 40 -17.18 -7.71 6.84
C ASN A 40 -17.16 -7.12 5.42
N LEU A 41 -16.39 -7.70 4.50
CA LEU A 41 -16.44 -7.30 3.10
C LEU A 41 -17.78 -7.70 2.48
N ILE A 42 -18.26 -6.85 1.60
CA ILE A 42 -19.38 -7.16 0.70
C ILE A 42 -18.86 -7.45 -0.71
N ASP A 43 -19.67 -8.06 -1.54
CA ASP A 43 -19.30 -8.36 -2.93
C ASP A 43 -18.98 -7.06 -3.68
N GLY A 44 -17.87 -7.06 -4.45
CA GLY A 44 -17.34 -5.87 -5.12
C GLY A 44 -16.55 -4.92 -4.23
N GLN A 45 -16.18 -5.33 -3.02
CA GLN A 45 -15.38 -4.54 -2.09
C GLN A 45 -14.00 -5.16 -1.88
N ALA A 46 -13.00 -4.30 -1.69
CA ALA A 46 -11.66 -4.68 -1.26
C ALA A 46 -11.33 -4.06 0.09
N HIS A 47 -10.32 -4.59 0.78
CA HIS A 47 -9.70 -3.94 1.92
C HIS A 47 -8.19 -4.22 2.00
N TYR A 48 -7.49 -3.30 2.64
CA TYR A 48 -6.10 -3.46 3.02
C TYR A 48 -5.99 -4.28 4.29
N SER A 49 -5.05 -5.22 4.33
CA SER A 49 -4.81 -6.13 5.44
C SER A 49 -3.33 -6.49 5.54
N ALA A 50 -2.98 -7.31 6.52
CA ALA A 50 -1.66 -7.91 6.65
C ALA A 50 -1.78 -9.39 7.02
N LEU A 51 -0.85 -10.19 6.53
CA LEU A 51 -0.54 -11.53 7.03
C LEU A 51 0.42 -11.38 8.21
N THR A 52 0.23 -12.15 9.27
CA THR A 52 1.08 -12.09 10.47
C THR A 52 1.56 -13.48 10.90
N TYR A 53 2.77 -13.52 11.45
CA TYR A 53 3.29 -14.67 12.17
C TYR A 53 2.59 -14.82 13.54
N GLU A 54 2.78 -15.95 14.19
CA GLU A 54 2.21 -16.25 15.51
C GLU A 54 2.62 -15.23 16.58
N ASN A 55 3.83 -14.68 16.46
CA ASN A 55 4.34 -13.62 17.35
C ASN A 55 3.78 -12.24 17.07
N GLY A 56 2.92 -12.09 16.02
CA GLY A 56 2.26 -10.85 15.64
C GLY A 56 3.06 -9.96 14.69
N THR A 57 4.29 -10.32 14.29
CA THR A 57 5.04 -9.58 13.27
C THR A 57 4.47 -9.82 11.88
N VAL A 58 4.78 -8.94 10.93
CA VAL A 58 4.16 -8.95 9.59
C VAL A 58 4.89 -9.92 8.66
N VAL A 59 4.15 -10.90 8.12
CA VAL A 59 4.62 -11.69 6.99
C VAL A 59 4.66 -10.80 5.74
N ASP A 60 3.54 -10.17 5.40
CA ASP A 60 3.43 -9.15 4.36
C ASP A 60 2.11 -8.38 4.47
N ASP A 61 1.99 -7.26 3.75
CA ASP A 61 0.74 -6.54 3.56
C ASP A 61 0.13 -6.84 2.19
N LEU A 62 -1.21 -6.80 2.11
CA LEU A 62 -1.93 -7.19 0.91
C LEU A 62 -3.28 -6.47 0.79
N LEU A 63 -3.84 -6.54 -0.41
CA LEU A 63 -5.25 -6.23 -0.64
C LEU A 63 -6.04 -7.54 -0.77
N VAL A 64 -7.20 -7.59 -0.13
CA VAL A 64 -8.17 -8.68 -0.25
C VAL A 64 -9.41 -8.15 -0.94
N TYR A 65 -9.75 -8.73 -2.08
CA TYR A 65 -10.92 -8.42 -2.89
C TYR A 65 -11.97 -9.51 -2.72
N ARG A 66 -13.21 -9.16 -2.47
CA ARG A 66 -14.31 -10.13 -2.41
C ARG A 66 -15.18 -10.01 -3.64
N PHE A 67 -15.15 -11.01 -4.52
CA PHE A 67 -16.08 -11.15 -5.64
C PHE A 67 -17.45 -11.66 -5.19
N ASN A 68 -17.43 -12.70 -4.35
CA ASN A 68 -18.60 -13.28 -3.70
C ASN A 68 -18.15 -14.13 -2.49
N GLU A 69 -19.04 -14.89 -1.89
CA GLU A 69 -18.76 -15.69 -0.69
C GLU A 69 -17.72 -16.80 -0.91
N GLU A 70 -17.60 -17.29 -2.14
CA GLU A 70 -16.71 -18.41 -2.51
C GLU A 70 -15.54 -17.97 -3.38
N LYS A 71 -15.38 -16.67 -3.64
CA LYS A 71 -14.33 -16.17 -4.54
C LYS A 71 -13.67 -14.91 -4.01
N LEU A 72 -12.41 -15.06 -3.62
CA LEU A 72 -11.53 -13.97 -3.23
C LEU A 72 -10.36 -13.82 -4.23
N PHE A 73 -9.86 -12.62 -4.32
CA PHE A 73 -8.68 -12.27 -5.10
C PHE A 73 -7.75 -11.46 -4.20
N LEU A 74 -6.50 -11.88 -4.12
CA LEU A 74 -5.50 -11.25 -3.27
C LEU A 74 -4.46 -10.58 -4.15
N VAL A 75 -4.04 -9.39 -3.77
CA VAL A 75 -2.94 -8.68 -4.43
C VAL A 75 -1.83 -8.49 -3.42
N VAL A 76 -0.66 -9.06 -3.71
CA VAL A 76 0.52 -9.14 -2.84
C VAL A 76 1.70 -8.38 -3.43
N ASN A 77 2.70 -8.07 -2.61
CA ASN A 77 3.87 -7.32 -3.03
C ASN A 77 4.76 -8.10 -4.01
N ALA A 78 5.37 -7.39 -4.95
CA ALA A 78 6.18 -7.98 -6.03
C ALA A 78 7.38 -8.79 -5.53
N GLY A 79 8.07 -8.29 -4.51
CA GLY A 79 9.30 -8.91 -4.01
C GLY A 79 9.07 -10.11 -3.08
N THR A 80 7.84 -10.33 -2.65
CA THR A 80 7.47 -11.31 -1.61
C THR A 80 6.41 -12.31 -2.07
N GLN A 81 6.03 -12.29 -3.36
CA GLN A 81 4.99 -13.16 -3.92
C GLN A 81 5.13 -14.62 -3.52
N GLU A 82 6.33 -15.21 -3.68
CA GLU A 82 6.58 -16.63 -3.36
C GLU A 82 6.46 -16.88 -1.85
N LYS A 83 6.98 -15.96 -1.01
CA LYS A 83 6.85 -16.07 0.45
C LYS A 83 5.38 -16.05 0.87
N ASP A 84 4.59 -15.15 0.30
CA ASP A 84 3.17 -15.02 0.63
C ASP A 84 2.37 -16.21 0.14
N TRP A 85 2.69 -16.68 -1.08
CA TRP A 85 2.10 -17.89 -1.65
C TRP A 85 2.38 -19.12 -0.78
N ASP A 86 3.65 -19.33 -0.41
CA ASP A 86 4.05 -20.44 0.45
C ASP A 86 3.38 -20.36 1.83
N TRP A 87 3.29 -19.14 2.40
CA TRP A 87 2.60 -18.91 3.66
C TRP A 87 1.13 -19.32 3.58
N ILE A 88 0.43 -18.81 2.56
CA ILE A 88 -0.99 -19.10 2.36
C ILE A 88 -1.20 -20.59 2.10
N GLN A 89 -0.42 -21.23 1.24
CA GLN A 89 -0.52 -22.66 0.95
C GLN A 89 -0.28 -23.52 2.18
N SER A 90 0.75 -23.22 2.97
CA SER A 90 1.10 -24.00 4.16
C SER A 90 0.00 -24.01 5.23
N HIS A 91 -0.86 -22.99 5.21
CA HIS A 91 -1.97 -22.85 6.16
C HIS A 91 -3.33 -23.32 5.62
N ARG A 92 -3.36 -23.88 4.40
CA ARG A 92 -4.62 -24.36 3.81
C ARG A 92 -5.34 -25.37 4.70
N GLY A 93 -4.59 -26.29 5.31
CA GLY A 93 -5.15 -27.31 6.20
C GLY A 93 -6.32 -28.06 5.56
N ASN A 94 -7.44 -28.14 6.29
CA ASN A 94 -8.67 -28.83 5.85
C ASN A 94 -9.71 -27.90 5.22
N TYR A 95 -9.36 -26.63 4.95
CA TYR A 95 -10.28 -25.73 4.27
C TYR A 95 -10.56 -26.19 2.84
N ASP A 96 -11.82 -26.18 2.46
CA ASP A 96 -12.29 -26.53 1.11
C ASP A 96 -12.12 -25.30 0.19
N VAL A 97 -10.88 -25.11 -0.23
CA VAL A 97 -10.47 -24.01 -1.12
C VAL A 97 -9.54 -24.53 -2.22
N ASP A 98 -9.67 -23.95 -3.39
CA ASP A 98 -8.72 -24.03 -4.49
C ASP A 98 -7.88 -22.75 -4.52
N LEU A 99 -6.56 -22.92 -4.50
CA LEU A 99 -5.59 -21.83 -4.48
C LEU A 99 -4.86 -21.79 -5.82
N ARG A 100 -4.82 -20.62 -6.45
CA ARG A 100 -4.13 -20.44 -7.73
C ARG A 100 -3.25 -19.19 -7.73
N HIS A 101 -1.96 -19.39 -7.96
CA HIS A 101 -1.02 -18.30 -8.21
C HIS A 101 -1.15 -17.86 -9.67
N ALA A 102 -1.72 -16.68 -9.89
CA ALA A 102 -2.13 -16.24 -11.23
C ALA A 102 -1.35 -15.01 -11.73
N SER A 103 -0.29 -14.59 -11.04
CA SER A 103 0.42 -13.34 -11.32
C SER A 103 0.91 -13.20 -12.77
N VAL A 104 1.34 -14.28 -13.39
CA VAL A 104 1.79 -14.26 -14.80
C VAL A 104 0.65 -14.12 -15.82
N GLU A 105 -0.59 -14.29 -15.39
CA GLU A 105 -1.77 -14.19 -16.25
C GLU A 105 -2.29 -12.74 -16.32
N TYR A 106 -1.88 -11.88 -15.39
CA TYR A 106 -2.38 -10.52 -15.27
C TYR A 106 -1.34 -9.48 -15.66
N CYS A 107 -1.82 -8.40 -16.27
CA CYS A 107 -1.20 -7.10 -16.18
C CYS A 107 -2.01 -6.23 -15.20
N GLN A 108 -1.32 -5.40 -14.45
CA GLN A 108 -1.92 -4.42 -13.57
C GLN A 108 -1.41 -3.04 -13.91
N ILE A 109 -2.31 -2.18 -14.38
CA ILE A 109 -2.00 -0.81 -14.78
C ILE A 109 -2.75 0.15 -13.84
N ALA A 110 -2.01 1.04 -13.17
CA ALA A 110 -2.60 2.04 -12.29
C ALA A 110 -2.62 3.41 -12.99
N ILE A 111 -3.81 3.98 -13.14
CA ILE A 111 -4.03 5.36 -13.57
C ILE A 111 -4.47 6.19 -12.36
N GLN A 112 -3.64 7.14 -11.93
CA GLN A 112 -3.75 7.81 -10.64
C GLN A 112 -3.66 9.33 -10.80
N GLY A 113 -4.47 10.05 -10.04
CA GLY A 113 -4.50 11.52 -10.01
C GLY A 113 -5.91 12.08 -10.14
N PRO A 114 -6.11 13.38 -9.88
CA PRO A 114 -7.44 14.01 -9.83
C PRO A 114 -8.22 13.95 -11.14
N LYS A 115 -7.54 13.80 -12.27
CA LYS A 115 -8.19 13.67 -13.60
C LYS A 115 -8.26 12.22 -14.11
N ALA A 116 -7.77 11.24 -13.36
CA ALA A 116 -7.70 9.83 -13.78
C ALA A 116 -9.07 9.25 -14.14
N THR A 117 -10.11 9.55 -13.36
CA THR A 117 -11.48 9.09 -13.60
C THR A 117 -11.98 9.53 -14.98
N GLY A 118 -11.78 10.82 -15.35
CA GLY A 118 -12.25 11.35 -16.63
C GLY A 118 -11.59 10.67 -17.84
N ILE A 119 -10.29 10.37 -17.75
CA ILE A 119 -9.58 9.67 -18.81
C ILE A 119 -10.02 8.23 -18.92
N LEU A 120 -10.01 7.49 -17.82
CA LEU A 120 -10.40 6.08 -17.83
C LEU A 120 -11.86 5.90 -18.27
N GLN A 121 -12.75 6.83 -17.94
CA GLN A 121 -14.16 6.78 -18.34
C GLN A 121 -14.35 6.79 -19.86
N THR A 122 -13.41 7.33 -20.64
CA THR A 122 -13.50 7.33 -22.11
C THR A 122 -13.17 5.96 -22.73
N LEU A 123 -12.59 5.06 -21.95
CA LEU A 123 -12.19 3.71 -22.39
C LEU A 123 -13.15 2.61 -21.88
N THR A 124 -14.19 2.97 -21.13
CA THR A 124 -15.10 1.98 -20.54
C THR A 124 -16.53 2.49 -20.48
N ASP A 125 -17.48 1.60 -20.75
CA ASP A 125 -18.92 1.86 -20.51
C ASP A 125 -19.30 1.70 -19.04
N THR A 126 -18.41 1.14 -18.21
CA THR A 126 -18.58 1.03 -16.77
C THR A 126 -18.64 2.42 -16.16
N LYS A 127 -19.70 2.75 -15.43
CA LYS A 127 -19.83 4.04 -14.75
C LYS A 127 -18.88 4.10 -13.55
N LEU A 128 -17.70 4.69 -13.75
CA LEU A 128 -16.63 4.75 -12.75
C LEU A 128 -17.04 5.54 -11.50
N GLU A 129 -17.96 6.51 -11.62
CA GLU A 129 -18.52 7.27 -10.49
C GLU A 129 -19.23 6.38 -9.46
N ASN A 130 -19.77 5.23 -9.90
CA ASN A 130 -20.47 4.28 -9.04
C ASN A 130 -19.50 3.37 -8.27
N ILE A 131 -18.24 3.31 -8.67
CA ILE A 131 -17.20 2.55 -7.97
C ILE A 131 -16.68 3.41 -6.80
N LYS A 132 -17.03 3.05 -5.58
CA LYS A 132 -16.55 3.75 -4.38
C LYS A 132 -15.08 3.43 -4.12
N TYR A 133 -14.41 4.25 -3.33
CA TYR A 133 -13.06 3.98 -2.87
C TYR A 133 -12.97 2.61 -2.16
N TYR A 134 -11.97 1.81 -2.49
CA TYR A 134 -11.85 0.39 -2.11
C TYR A 134 -13.02 -0.50 -2.58
N HIS A 135 -13.62 -0.18 -3.72
CA HIS A 135 -14.56 -1.07 -4.42
C HIS A 135 -14.05 -1.31 -5.83
N PHE A 136 -14.54 -2.39 -6.42
CA PHE A 136 -14.20 -2.80 -7.77
C PHE A 136 -15.40 -3.42 -8.49
N THR A 137 -15.27 -3.57 -9.77
CA THR A 137 -16.24 -4.31 -10.60
C THR A 137 -15.54 -4.95 -11.79
N ASN A 138 -16.15 -5.99 -12.35
CA ASN A 138 -15.77 -6.47 -13.67
C ASN A 138 -16.36 -5.54 -14.72
N GLY A 139 -15.59 -5.30 -15.77
CA GLY A 139 -16.00 -4.48 -16.91
C GLY A 139 -15.06 -4.69 -18.08
N GLU A 140 -15.10 -3.80 -19.04
CA GLU A 140 -14.17 -3.78 -20.16
C GLU A 140 -13.47 -2.42 -20.21
N VAL A 141 -12.18 -2.42 -20.52
CA VAL A 141 -11.39 -1.22 -20.79
C VAL A 141 -10.81 -1.36 -22.19
N ASP A 142 -11.13 -0.46 -23.11
CA ASP A 142 -10.77 -0.54 -24.54
C ASP A 142 -11.15 -1.92 -25.16
N GLY A 143 -12.33 -2.44 -24.81
CA GLY A 143 -12.81 -3.75 -25.25
C GLY A 143 -12.10 -4.96 -24.63
N VAL A 144 -11.23 -4.73 -23.63
CA VAL A 144 -10.52 -5.80 -22.92
C VAL A 144 -11.24 -6.11 -21.60
N PRO A 145 -11.67 -7.36 -21.35
CA PRO A 145 -12.23 -7.77 -20.07
C PRO A 145 -11.25 -7.46 -18.93
N SER A 146 -11.73 -6.75 -17.92
CA SER A 146 -10.88 -6.19 -16.86
C SER A 146 -11.58 -6.19 -15.52
N ILE A 147 -10.82 -6.27 -14.44
CA ILE A 147 -11.23 -5.86 -13.10
C ILE A 147 -10.85 -4.38 -12.96
N ILE A 148 -11.83 -3.53 -12.68
CA ILE A 148 -11.64 -2.09 -12.53
C ILE A 148 -11.80 -1.76 -11.05
N SER A 149 -10.73 -1.40 -10.38
CA SER A 149 -10.68 -1.16 -8.93
C SER A 149 -10.34 0.29 -8.61
N ARG A 150 -11.12 0.93 -7.73
CA ARG A 150 -10.81 2.28 -7.26
C ARG A 150 -9.90 2.21 -6.04
N THR A 151 -8.67 1.79 -6.30
CA THR A 151 -7.56 1.61 -5.38
C THR A 151 -6.31 2.29 -5.92
N GLY A 152 -5.24 2.37 -5.13
CA GLY A 152 -3.96 2.93 -5.54
C GLY A 152 -3.02 3.16 -4.36
N TYR A 153 -1.78 3.54 -4.69
CA TYR A 153 -0.68 3.71 -3.74
C TYR A 153 0.01 5.08 -3.92
N THR A 154 -0.80 6.12 -4.16
CA THR A 154 -0.30 7.46 -4.49
C THR A 154 -0.83 8.57 -3.58
N GLY A 155 -1.84 8.25 -2.76
CA GLY A 155 -2.58 9.26 -1.99
C GLY A 155 -3.61 10.04 -2.80
N GLU A 156 -3.59 9.90 -4.14
CA GLU A 156 -4.57 10.49 -5.03
C GLU A 156 -5.74 9.54 -5.31
N ASP A 157 -6.77 10.05 -5.95
CA ASP A 157 -7.83 9.23 -6.52
C ASP A 157 -7.33 8.56 -7.80
N GLY A 158 -7.93 7.43 -8.16
CA GLY A 158 -7.57 6.72 -9.36
C GLY A 158 -8.03 5.29 -9.36
N PHE A 159 -7.56 4.55 -10.35
CA PHE A 159 -7.97 3.19 -10.57
C PHE A 159 -6.78 2.28 -10.86
N GLU A 160 -6.92 1.04 -10.51
CA GLU A 160 -6.07 -0.07 -10.93
C GLU A 160 -6.89 -0.99 -11.82
N VAL A 161 -6.35 -1.28 -13.00
CA VAL A 161 -6.98 -2.11 -14.02
C VAL A 161 -6.18 -3.41 -14.12
N TYR A 162 -6.85 -4.52 -13.82
CA TYR A 162 -6.28 -5.87 -13.96
C TYR A 162 -6.87 -6.51 -15.20
N ALA A 163 -6.04 -6.99 -16.09
CA ALA A 163 -6.47 -7.62 -17.34
C ALA A 163 -5.50 -8.74 -17.74
N ASP A 164 -5.85 -9.49 -18.78
CA ASP A 164 -4.95 -10.49 -19.35
C ASP A 164 -3.58 -9.88 -19.69
N ALA A 165 -2.50 -10.52 -19.25
CA ALA A 165 -1.13 -10.06 -19.45
C ALA A 165 -0.79 -9.80 -20.93
N ALA A 166 -1.38 -10.58 -21.86
CA ALA A 166 -1.20 -10.39 -23.29
C ALA A 166 -1.80 -9.07 -23.82
N ARG A 167 -2.61 -8.38 -23.02
CA ARG A 167 -3.25 -7.10 -23.35
C ARG A 167 -2.55 -5.88 -22.76
N ALA A 168 -1.46 -6.08 -22.02
CA ALA A 168 -0.74 -5.01 -21.34
C ALA A 168 -0.35 -3.87 -22.27
N GLU A 169 0.28 -4.18 -23.42
CA GLU A 169 0.72 -3.19 -24.40
C GLU A 169 -0.45 -2.42 -25.02
N GLN A 170 -1.55 -3.10 -25.34
CA GLN A 170 -2.76 -2.47 -25.87
C GLN A 170 -3.29 -1.43 -24.88
N LEU A 171 -3.54 -1.85 -23.63
CA LEU A 171 -4.11 -0.97 -22.61
C LEU A 171 -3.17 0.20 -22.25
N TRP A 172 -1.89 -0.08 -22.11
CA TRP A 172 -0.87 0.93 -21.82
C TRP A 172 -0.82 2.01 -22.89
N ASN A 173 -0.66 1.60 -24.14
CA ASN A 173 -0.56 2.53 -25.26
C ASN A 173 -1.87 3.31 -25.46
N LYS A 174 -3.02 2.65 -25.26
CA LYS A 174 -4.31 3.33 -25.37
C LYS A 174 -4.52 4.38 -24.28
N MET A 175 -4.14 4.09 -23.04
CA MET A 175 -4.19 5.07 -21.95
C MET A 175 -3.25 6.25 -22.20
N LEU A 176 -2.06 6.03 -22.77
CA LEU A 176 -1.14 7.09 -23.16
C LEU A 176 -1.73 7.97 -24.28
N GLU A 177 -2.32 7.35 -25.29
CA GLU A 177 -2.96 8.06 -26.42
C GLU A 177 -4.08 8.97 -25.93
N ILE A 178 -5.08 8.42 -25.21
CA ILE A 178 -6.22 9.19 -24.70
C ILE A 178 -5.79 10.22 -23.65
N GLY A 179 -4.76 9.91 -22.89
CA GLY A 179 -4.17 10.82 -21.91
C GLY A 179 -3.30 11.93 -22.54
N ASN A 180 -3.24 12.04 -23.87
CA ASN A 180 -2.44 13.04 -24.59
C ASN A 180 -0.95 13.03 -24.18
N TYR A 181 -0.34 11.83 -24.14
CA TYR A 181 1.09 11.71 -23.88
C TYR A 181 1.91 12.54 -24.86
N GLY A 182 2.81 13.37 -24.35
CA GLY A 182 3.61 14.31 -25.14
C GLY A 182 3.13 15.75 -25.09
N GLU A 183 1.90 16.00 -24.66
CA GLU A 183 1.39 17.35 -24.43
C GLU A 183 1.78 17.87 -23.03
N ASP A 184 1.80 19.19 -22.86
CA ASP A 184 2.25 19.83 -21.62
C ASP A 184 1.50 19.35 -20.37
N ASP A 185 0.18 19.10 -20.49
CA ASP A 185 -0.67 18.59 -19.41
C ASP A 185 -1.06 17.11 -19.58
N GLY A 186 -0.46 16.41 -20.54
CA GLY A 186 -0.74 15.01 -20.84
C GLY A 186 -0.30 14.03 -19.76
N ILE A 187 -0.78 12.80 -19.86
CA ILE A 187 -0.38 11.69 -18.98
C ILE A 187 1.12 11.43 -19.08
N LEU A 188 1.73 11.06 -17.97
CA LEU A 188 3.12 10.62 -17.97
C LEU A 188 3.24 9.20 -17.43
N PRO A 189 4.07 8.36 -18.09
CA PRO A 189 4.58 7.14 -17.50
C PRO A 189 5.36 7.49 -16.22
N CYS A 190 5.05 6.79 -15.14
CA CYS A 190 5.63 7.04 -13.82
C CYS A 190 6.40 5.80 -13.35
N GLY A 191 7.66 5.99 -12.99
CA GLY A 191 8.50 4.91 -12.49
C GLY A 191 8.48 4.78 -10.96
N LEU A 192 9.29 3.84 -10.46
CA LEU A 192 9.38 3.51 -9.03
C LEU A 192 9.74 4.70 -8.14
N ALA A 193 10.57 5.63 -8.59
CA ALA A 193 10.93 6.81 -7.81
C ALA A 193 9.71 7.73 -7.57
N ALA A 194 8.85 7.91 -8.58
CA ALA A 194 7.61 8.67 -8.41
C ALA A 194 6.64 7.92 -7.47
N ARG A 195 6.48 6.61 -7.66
CA ARG A 195 5.67 5.75 -6.77
C ARG A 195 6.14 5.87 -5.32
N ASN A 196 7.46 5.77 -5.06
CA ASN A 196 8.01 5.85 -3.72
C ASN A 196 7.79 7.22 -3.06
N THR A 197 7.99 8.31 -3.78
CA THR A 197 7.79 9.65 -3.19
C THR A 197 6.30 9.95 -2.96
N LEU A 198 5.39 9.50 -3.82
CA LEU A 198 3.94 9.64 -3.65
C LEU A 198 3.44 8.87 -2.42
N ARG A 199 3.79 7.59 -2.30
CA ARG A 199 3.40 6.79 -1.14
C ARG A 199 3.98 7.37 0.15
N LEU A 200 5.23 7.89 0.12
CA LEU A 200 5.89 8.48 1.28
C LEU A 200 5.19 9.76 1.75
N GLU A 201 4.83 10.67 0.84
CA GLU A 201 4.06 11.87 1.18
C GLU A 201 2.71 11.51 1.84
N SER A 202 2.12 10.39 1.43
CA SER A 202 0.87 9.86 2.01
C SER A 202 1.10 8.95 3.23
N ALA A 203 2.36 8.78 3.66
CA ALA A 203 2.77 7.92 4.77
C ALA A 203 2.25 6.47 4.65
N MET A 204 2.19 5.95 3.43
CA MET A 204 1.85 4.55 3.18
C MET A 204 3.07 3.67 3.39
N SER A 205 2.91 2.59 4.14
CA SER A 205 3.98 1.64 4.45
C SER A 205 4.48 0.92 3.21
N LEU A 206 5.74 0.54 3.22
CA LEU A 206 6.37 -0.32 2.22
C LEU A 206 7.02 -1.49 2.93
N TYR A 207 6.75 -2.72 2.46
CA TYR A 207 7.39 -3.91 2.99
C TYR A 207 8.92 -3.86 2.81
N GLY A 208 9.65 -4.27 3.84
CA GLY A 208 11.11 -4.13 3.91
C GLY A 208 11.59 -2.78 4.46
N HIS A 209 10.67 -1.83 4.71
CA HIS A 209 10.93 -0.50 5.26
C HIS A 209 10.15 -0.26 6.56
N GLU A 210 8.88 0.12 6.46
CA GLU A 210 8.02 0.37 7.63
C GLU A 210 7.43 -0.90 8.22
N ILE A 211 7.36 -1.97 7.45
CA ILE A 211 6.88 -3.30 7.86
C ILE A 211 7.84 -4.38 7.39
N SER A 212 8.01 -5.39 8.22
CA SER A 212 8.90 -6.53 7.97
C SER A 212 8.58 -7.68 8.93
N ASP A 213 9.32 -8.78 8.80
CA ASP A 213 9.24 -9.94 9.70
C ASP A 213 9.57 -9.62 11.17
N GLU A 214 10.11 -8.43 11.46
CA GLU A 214 10.49 -7.99 12.81
C GLU A 214 9.58 -6.90 13.39
N ILE A 215 8.59 -6.43 12.60
CA ILE A 215 7.74 -5.30 12.95
C ILE A 215 6.29 -5.76 13.02
N THR A 216 5.58 -5.34 14.07
CA THR A 216 4.14 -5.59 14.17
C THR A 216 3.34 -4.51 13.48
N PRO A 217 2.11 -4.79 12.99
CA PRO A 217 1.25 -3.77 12.43
C PRO A 217 0.92 -2.63 13.42
N LEU A 218 0.93 -2.91 14.72
CA LEU A 218 0.68 -1.91 15.77
C LEU A 218 1.84 -0.91 15.85
N GLU A 219 3.08 -1.37 15.80
CA GLU A 219 4.28 -0.53 15.78
C GLU A 219 4.31 0.34 14.53
N ALA A 220 3.91 -0.22 13.37
CA ALA A 220 3.85 0.47 12.07
C ALA A 220 2.66 1.43 11.90
N SER A 221 1.92 1.74 12.99
CA SER A 221 0.72 2.59 12.94
C SER A 221 -0.42 2.04 12.08
N LEU A 222 -0.42 0.73 11.81
CA LEU A 222 -1.44 0.00 11.07
C LEU A 222 -2.49 -0.65 11.98
N GLY A 223 -2.60 -0.25 13.23
CA GLY A 223 -3.56 -0.80 14.19
C GLY A 223 -5.03 -0.74 13.71
N TRP A 224 -5.36 0.14 12.76
CA TRP A 224 -6.69 0.28 12.20
C TRP A 224 -7.11 -0.92 11.32
N ILE A 225 -6.15 -1.70 10.76
CA ILE A 225 -6.43 -2.96 10.05
C ILE A 225 -6.44 -4.17 10.99
N CYS A 226 -5.98 -4.04 12.24
CA CYS A 226 -5.93 -5.16 13.20
C CYS A 226 -7.27 -5.32 13.91
N LYS A 227 -8.14 -6.17 13.38
CA LYS A 227 -9.46 -6.43 13.97
C LYS A 227 -9.36 -7.50 15.05
N LEU A 228 -8.80 -7.14 16.21
CA LEU A 228 -8.48 -8.04 17.32
C LEU A 228 -9.68 -8.82 17.91
N LYS A 229 -10.91 -8.51 17.48
CA LYS A 229 -12.11 -9.33 17.78
C LYS A 229 -12.29 -10.49 16.79
N SER A 230 -11.65 -10.42 15.63
CA SER A 230 -11.59 -11.50 14.64
C SER A 230 -10.51 -12.51 15.04
N ASP A 231 -10.66 -13.74 14.58
CA ASP A 231 -9.68 -14.80 14.85
C ASP A 231 -8.73 -14.92 13.67
N PHE A 232 -7.43 -14.71 13.91
CA PHE A 232 -6.37 -14.80 12.91
C PHE A 232 -5.02 -15.12 13.57
N ILE A 233 -4.07 -15.62 12.79
CA ILE A 233 -2.71 -15.92 13.25
C ILE A 233 -2.05 -14.66 13.79
N GLY A 234 -1.43 -14.72 14.97
CA GLY A 234 -0.75 -13.59 15.63
C GLY A 234 -1.66 -12.65 16.43
N ARG A 235 -3.02 -12.85 16.39
CA ARG A 235 -3.97 -12.00 17.12
C ARG A 235 -3.65 -11.89 18.61
N ASP A 236 -3.36 -13.00 19.29
CA ASP A 236 -3.19 -12.99 20.74
C ASP A 236 -1.90 -12.28 21.14
N ALA A 237 -0.84 -12.42 20.36
CA ALA A 237 0.39 -11.63 20.52
C ALA A 237 0.13 -10.13 20.36
N LEU A 238 -0.65 -9.73 19.35
CA LEU A 238 -1.03 -8.33 19.13
C LEU A 238 -1.95 -7.79 20.24
N LYS A 239 -2.86 -8.61 20.80
CA LYS A 239 -3.66 -8.23 21.97
C LYS A 239 -2.77 -7.98 23.18
N GLN A 240 -1.81 -8.87 23.43
CA GLN A 240 -0.88 -8.72 24.54
C GLN A 240 -0.02 -7.46 24.35
N GLN A 241 0.57 -7.26 23.17
CA GLN A 241 1.36 -6.06 22.86
C GLN A 241 0.55 -4.77 23.08
N LYS A 242 -0.73 -4.78 22.67
CA LYS A 242 -1.61 -3.62 22.88
C LYS A 242 -1.89 -3.36 24.36
N ALA A 243 -2.02 -4.41 25.18
CA ALA A 243 -2.24 -4.28 26.62
C ALA A 243 -0.99 -3.79 27.35
N ASP A 244 0.20 -4.29 26.97
CA ASP A 244 1.47 -3.92 27.59
C ASP A 244 1.98 -2.55 27.14
N GLY A 245 1.45 -2.01 26.03
CA GLY A 245 1.96 -0.82 25.36
C GLY A 245 3.08 -1.10 24.38
N LEU A 246 3.21 -0.23 23.38
CA LEU A 246 4.25 -0.37 22.36
C LEU A 246 5.61 0.07 22.90
N LYS A 247 6.66 -0.69 22.61
CA LYS A 247 8.05 -0.31 22.95
C LYS A 247 8.61 0.72 21.96
N ARG A 248 8.24 0.60 20.68
CA ARG A 248 8.64 1.51 19.60
C ARG A 248 7.43 1.86 18.76
N LYS A 249 7.53 2.96 18.01
CA LYS A 249 6.43 3.42 17.15
C LYS A 249 6.99 4.09 15.90
N LEU A 250 6.32 3.85 14.78
CA LEU A 250 6.58 4.57 13.54
C LEU A 250 6.15 6.03 13.68
N ILE A 251 7.08 6.94 13.33
CA ILE A 251 6.85 8.38 13.30
C ILE A 251 7.11 8.93 11.91
N GLY A 252 6.46 10.06 11.61
CA GLY A 252 6.84 10.90 10.48
C GLY A 252 7.62 12.13 10.97
N PHE A 253 8.59 12.56 10.18
CA PHE A 253 9.38 13.74 10.52
C PHE A 253 9.69 14.61 9.31
N GLU A 254 9.92 15.91 9.54
CA GLU A 254 10.44 16.89 8.58
C GLU A 254 11.85 17.31 8.97
N MET A 255 12.77 17.34 8.01
CA MET A 255 14.08 17.93 8.22
C MET A 255 13.95 19.43 8.43
N ARG A 256 14.62 19.97 9.45
CA ARG A 256 14.73 21.41 9.72
C ARG A 256 15.99 21.97 9.10
N ASP A 257 17.08 21.20 9.15
CA ASP A 257 18.33 21.52 8.47
C ASP A 257 18.31 21.06 7.01
N ARG A 258 19.18 21.66 6.20
CA ARG A 258 19.35 21.30 4.79
C ARG A 258 20.01 19.92 4.68
N GLY A 259 19.22 18.91 4.38
CA GLY A 259 19.64 17.53 4.19
C GLY A 259 18.47 16.65 3.83
N ILE A 260 18.75 15.43 3.39
CA ILE A 260 17.74 14.44 3.07
C ILE A 260 18.07 13.19 3.88
N ALA A 261 17.15 12.78 4.74
CA ALA A 261 17.23 11.50 5.41
C ALA A 261 17.12 10.36 4.38
N ARG A 262 17.83 9.27 4.61
CA ARG A 262 17.76 8.04 3.82
C ARG A 262 17.50 6.87 4.75
N ASP A 263 17.07 5.78 4.16
CA ASP A 263 16.85 4.52 4.84
C ASP A 263 18.11 4.12 5.61
N GLU A 264 17.93 3.53 6.78
CA GLU A 264 18.98 3.08 7.70
C GLU A 264 19.81 4.20 8.38
N PHE A 265 19.48 5.48 8.15
CA PHE A 265 20.09 6.55 8.91
C PHE A 265 19.63 6.53 10.36
N ASP A 266 20.57 6.78 11.28
CA ASP A 266 20.29 6.78 12.71
C ASP A 266 19.53 8.02 13.17
N ILE A 267 18.58 7.82 14.09
CA ILE A 267 17.82 8.88 14.75
C ILE A 267 18.38 9.07 16.16
N TYR A 268 18.65 10.31 16.52
CA TYR A 268 19.19 10.71 17.81
C TYR A 268 18.24 11.64 18.55
N ILE A 269 18.19 11.50 19.89
CA ILE A 269 17.57 12.44 20.83
C ILE A 269 18.56 12.64 21.97
N ASN A 270 18.84 13.90 22.34
CA ASN A 270 19.82 14.24 23.36
C ASN A 270 21.20 13.56 23.17
N ASP A 271 21.63 13.48 21.90
CA ASP A 271 22.87 12.84 21.46
C ASP A 271 22.98 11.31 21.70
N GLU A 272 21.87 10.67 22.08
CA GLU A 272 21.75 9.21 22.16
C GLU A 272 21.04 8.68 20.90
N LYS A 273 21.58 7.60 20.32
CA LYS A 273 20.91 6.89 19.24
C LYS A 273 19.67 6.18 19.79
N VAL A 274 18.50 6.56 19.30
CA VAL A 274 17.22 6.04 19.78
C VAL A 274 16.44 5.28 18.72
N GLY A 275 16.79 5.42 17.43
CA GLY A 275 15.99 4.84 16.37
C GLY A 275 16.66 4.81 15.02
N VAL A 276 15.88 4.49 13.99
CA VAL A 276 16.34 4.35 12.61
C VAL A 276 15.29 4.90 11.64
N VAL A 277 15.76 5.53 10.57
CA VAL A 277 14.94 5.97 9.43
C VAL A 277 14.59 4.75 8.58
N THR A 278 13.33 4.57 8.26
CA THR A 278 12.83 3.49 7.37
C THR A 278 12.68 3.97 5.94
N SER A 279 12.29 5.22 5.75
CA SER A 279 12.17 5.85 4.43
C SER A 279 12.41 7.35 4.55
N GLY A 280 13.09 7.92 3.55
CA GLY A 280 13.31 9.35 3.53
C GLY A 280 13.61 9.89 2.13
N SER A 281 13.03 11.04 1.81
CA SER A 281 13.22 11.70 0.51
C SER A 281 12.92 13.20 0.58
N HIS A 282 13.34 13.90 -0.46
CA HIS A 282 12.74 15.18 -0.78
C HIS A 282 11.35 14.92 -1.37
N ALA A 283 10.30 15.46 -0.75
CA ALA A 283 8.92 15.37 -1.17
C ALA A 283 8.65 16.41 -2.28
N PRO A 284 8.44 16.01 -3.54
CA PRO A 284 8.37 16.95 -4.66
C PRO A 284 7.18 17.90 -4.59
N TYR A 285 6.02 17.40 -4.14
CA TYR A 285 4.80 18.22 -4.05
C TYR A 285 4.84 19.15 -2.83
N LEU A 286 5.25 18.63 -1.68
CA LEU A 286 5.35 19.40 -0.45
C LEU A 286 6.58 20.33 -0.41
N LYS A 287 7.57 20.12 -1.28
CA LYS A 287 8.85 20.85 -1.35
C LYS A 287 9.61 20.84 -0.03
N LYS A 288 9.57 19.71 0.66
CA LYS A 288 10.18 19.47 1.97
C LYS A 288 10.97 18.17 1.96
N ALA A 289 11.98 18.07 2.80
CA ALA A 289 12.62 16.80 3.09
C ALA A 289 11.87 16.12 4.27
N ILE A 290 11.28 14.97 4.00
CA ILE A 290 10.47 14.20 4.95
C ILE A 290 11.00 12.78 5.11
N GLY A 291 10.62 12.12 6.19
CA GLY A 291 10.92 10.71 6.39
C GLY A 291 9.98 10.04 7.38
N LEU A 292 10.04 8.72 7.36
CA LEU A 292 9.45 7.83 8.34
C LEU A 292 10.57 7.12 9.09
N GLY A 293 10.33 6.73 10.33
CA GLY A 293 11.31 5.99 11.12
C GLY A 293 10.72 5.48 12.42
N PHE A 294 11.44 4.59 13.08
CA PHE A 294 11.05 4.05 14.38
C PHE A 294 11.84 4.73 15.49
N VAL A 295 11.12 5.11 16.55
CA VAL A 295 11.68 5.58 17.81
C VAL A 295 10.99 4.90 18.99
N PRO A 296 11.58 4.87 20.21
CA PRO A 296 10.87 4.43 21.41
C PRO A 296 9.55 5.17 21.57
N ALA A 297 8.51 4.47 22.00
CA ALA A 297 7.14 5.00 22.02
C ALA A 297 7.00 6.29 22.88
N GLU A 298 7.83 6.44 23.91
CA GLU A 298 7.87 7.62 24.79
C GLU A 298 8.31 8.90 24.05
N PHE A 299 9.10 8.77 22.97
CA PHE A 299 9.57 9.88 22.16
C PHE A 299 8.71 10.13 20.91
N ALA A 300 7.71 9.31 20.65
CA ALA A 300 6.88 9.39 19.43
C ALA A 300 5.81 10.49 19.50
N ASN A 301 6.16 11.67 19.98
CA ASN A 301 5.25 12.81 20.15
C ASN A 301 5.44 13.84 19.03
N VAL A 302 4.35 14.31 18.44
CA VAL A 302 4.39 15.42 17.48
C VAL A 302 5.00 16.66 18.14
N GLY A 303 5.93 17.31 17.44
CA GLY A 303 6.69 18.46 17.94
C GLY A 303 7.99 18.08 18.65
N GLN A 304 8.27 16.79 18.85
CA GLN A 304 9.55 16.33 19.41
C GLN A 304 10.68 16.64 18.43
N GLU A 305 11.70 17.36 18.89
CA GLU A 305 12.93 17.57 18.15
C GLU A 305 13.78 16.30 18.16
N ILE A 306 14.30 15.93 16.98
CA ILE A 306 15.18 14.80 16.77
C ILE A 306 16.35 15.25 15.89
N LYS A 307 17.40 14.45 15.84
CA LYS A 307 18.51 14.63 14.89
C LYS A 307 18.65 13.39 14.04
N ILE A 308 18.96 13.58 12.77
CA ILE A 308 19.24 12.49 11.83
C ILE A 308 20.74 12.51 11.52
N ASP A 309 21.41 11.36 11.65
CA ASP A 309 22.79 11.25 11.22
C ASP A 309 22.85 11.15 9.68
N VAL A 310 23.23 12.25 9.07
CA VAL A 310 23.45 12.32 7.63
C VAL A 310 24.94 12.31 7.35
N ARG A 311 25.50 11.13 7.16
CA ARG A 311 26.94 10.93 6.85
C ARG A 311 27.87 11.53 7.91
N GLY A 312 27.60 11.25 9.19
CA GLY A 312 28.36 11.73 10.34
C GLY A 312 28.03 13.15 10.79
N LYS A 313 26.95 13.75 10.25
CA LYS A 313 26.43 15.05 10.71
C LYS A 313 25.02 14.88 11.28
N HIS A 314 24.85 15.28 12.50
CA HIS A 314 23.55 15.30 13.16
C HIS A 314 22.75 16.52 12.71
N LEU A 315 21.83 16.33 11.77
CA LEU A 315 20.95 17.38 11.24
C LEU A 315 19.63 17.41 11.99
N ALA A 316 19.16 18.61 12.32
CA ALA A 316 17.90 18.80 13.03
C ALA A 316 16.70 18.39 12.19
N ALA A 317 15.75 17.72 12.83
CA ALA A 317 14.45 17.36 12.30
C ALA A 317 13.40 17.42 13.43
N GLU A 318 12.13 17.38 13.06
CA GLU A 318 11.01 17.43 14.02
C GLU A 318 9.96 16.39 13.64
N ILE A 319 9.42 15.68 14.62
CA ILE A 319 8.32 14.76 14.44
C ILE A 319 7.05 15.55 14.11
N VAL A 320 6.41 15.17 13.00
CA VAL A 320 5.21 15.84 12.49
C VAL A 320 4.05 14.86 12.34
N PRO A 321 2.80 15.36 12.26
CA PRO A 321 1.66 14.49 11.98
C PRO A 321 1.76 13.80 10.63
N THR A 322 1.29 12.55 10.54
CA THR A 322 1.12 11.82 9.29
C THR A 322 -0.36 11.58 8.99
N PRO A 323 -0.74 11.45 7.71
CA PRO A 323 0.10 11.58 6.53
C PRO A 323 0.55 13.04 6.30
N PHE A 324 1.72 13.22 5.67
CA PHE A 324 2.24 14.56 5.33
C PHE A 324 1.39 15.26 4.29
N TYR A 325 0.86 14.50 3.34
CA TYR A 325 -0.05 14.94 2.29
C TYR A 325 -1.43 14.28 2.44
N LYS A 326 -2.46 15.09 2.25
CA LYS A 326 -3.85 14.61 2.13
C LYS A 326 -4.48 15.27 0.92
N ARG A 327 -4.99 14.47 -0.02
CA ARG A 327 -5.74 15.00 -1.15
C ARG A 327 -6.95 15.82 -0.69
N LYS A 328 -7.26 16.86 -1.44
CA LYS A 328 -8.52 17.60 -1.24
C LYS A 328 -9.67 16.65 -1.59
N LYS A 329 -10.66 16.55 -0.70
CA LYS A 329 -11.91 15.86 -1.03
C LYS A 329 -12.60 16.69 -2.12
N SER A 330 -12.81 16.08 -3.29
CA SER A 330 -13.65 16.62 -4.36
C SER A 330 -15.11 16.58 -3.94
#